data_32d76cb0f6c6a424991d5bc7b15aabbd
#
_entry.id   32d76cb0f6c6a424991d5bc7b15aabbd
#
_cell.length_a   1.000
_cell.length_b   1.000
_cell.length_c   1.000
_cell.angle_alpha   90.00
_cell.angle_beta   90.00
_cell.angle_gamma   90.00
#
_symmetry.space_group_name_H-M   'P 1'
#
loop_
_entity.id
_entity.type
_entity.pdbx_description
1 polymer ?
#
loop_
_entity_poly.entity_id
_entity_poly.type
_entity_poly.pdbx_seq_one_letter_code
_entity_poly.pdbx_strand_id
1 'polypeptide(L)'
;MANVDYDISRSSTSVVFPGQGTQRAGMGRDFHDWSPAARLVFEEASDALGLDLRSLCFEEDERLGLTEYAQPAILTTELAMQRAAAAEVGLEASCFGGHSLGEYSALVAAGALPLAAAVRLVRERGRLMQEAVPVGRGGMTAVIGDDLDRGAIAAALTGLEVAIANENSSEQLVLAGLAADLDVARSRLSEVFGEGGARFVELEVSAPFHSPLMAGIEPAFAARLDDARGRFDVACAGLVTSNFTGGFHASDGDALVDALTRQISGTVRWRSNMEALLERSNEVVEIGPGRPLRAFFKTIGVAVKSITDVRSATRLARHPEPARARGVA
;
A
#
# COMPACT_ATOMS: atom_id res chain seq x y z
N MET A 1 -4.35 25.08 21.69
CA MET A 1 -4.41 23.67 21.26
C MET A 1 -5.81 23.19 21.65
N ALA A 2 -6.72 23.09 20.70
CA ALA A 2 -8.06 22.58 20.95
C ALA A 2 -7.97 21.04 20.89
N ASN A 3 -8.23 20.38 22.03
CA ASN A 3 -8.50 18.95 22.04
C ASN A 3 -9.78 18.74 21.24
N VAL A 4 -9.66 18.11 20.06
CA VAL A 4 -10.79 17.57 19.35
C VAL A 4 -11.09 16.25 20.07
N ASP A 5 -12.05 16.26 20.99
CA ASP A 5 -12.63 15.04 21.54
C ASP A 5 -13.30 14.28 20.37
N TYR A 6 -12.63 13.26 19.87
CA TYR A 6 -13.24 12.31 18.95
C TYR A 6 -14.33 11.53 19.71
N ASP A 7 -15.58 11.82 19.38
CA ASP A 7 -16.73 11.06 19.89
C ASP A 7 -16.66 9.61 19.31
N ILE A 8 -16.12 8.70 20.12
CA ILE A 8 -15.93 7.28 19.82
C ILE A 8 -17.27 6.52 19.68
N SER A 9 -18.40 7.20 19.86
CA SER A 9 -19.74 6.58 19.79
C SER A 9 -20.22 6.29 18.35
N ARG A 10 -19.59 6.87 17.32
CA ARG A 10 -19.83 6.56 15.90
C ARG A 10 -18.84 5.51 15.40
N SER A 11 -19.35 4.50 14.68
CA SER A 11 -18.51 3.56 13.93
C SER A 11 -17.58 4.36 13.01
N SER A 12 -16.27 4.32 13.31
CA SER A 12 -15.24 4.96 12.48
C SER A 12 -14.52 3.89 11.66
N THR A 13 -14.55 4.05 10.35
CA THR A 13 -13.99 3.08 9.40
C THR A 13 -12.67 3.59 8.86
N SER A 14 -11.62 2.75 8.90
CA SER A 14 -10.42 2.91 8.09
C SER A 14 -10.60 2.21 6.75
N VAL A 15 -10.23 2.86 5.66
CA VAL A 15 -10.08 2.20 4.36
C VAL A 15 -8.60 1.99 4.06
N VAL A 16 -8.23 0.76 3.69
CA VAL A 16 -6.85 0.41 3.36
C VAL A 16 -6.74 -0.15 1.95
N PHE A 17 -5.63 0.19 1.28
CA PHE A 17 -5.36 -0.16 -0.10
C PHE A 17 -4.14 -1.07 -0.20
N PRO A 18 -4.21 -2.21 -0.89
CA PRO A 18 -3.06 -3.06 -1.14
C PRO A 18 -2.05 -2.38 -2.09
N GLY A 19 -0.91 -3.01 -2.26
CA GLY A 19 0.12 -2.54 -3.19
C GLY A 19 0.24 -3.42 -4.42
N GLN A 20 1.39 -3.28 -5.09
CA GLN A 20 1.78 -4.10 -6.23
C GLN A 20 1.78 -5.60 -5.89
N GLY A 21 1.48 -6.44 -6.87
CA GLY A 21 1.27 -7.88 -6.70
C GLY A 21 -0.22 -8.28 -6.65
N THR A 22 -1.14 -7.31 -6.69
CA THR A 22 -2.59 -7.57 -6.72
C THR A 22 -3.21 -7.41 -8.11
N GLN A 23 -2.43 -6.90 -9.08
CA GLN A 23 -2.89 -6.68 -10.45
C GLN A 23 -3.19 -8.01 -11.15
N ARG A 24 -4.25 -7.99 -11.95
CA ARG A 24 -4.66 -9.09 -12.83
C ARG A 24 -5.56 -8.59 -13.94
N ALA A 25 -5.61 -9.31 -15.04
CA ALA A 25 -6.60 -9.03 -16.09
C ALA A 25 -8.03 -9.10 -15.55
N GLY A 26 -8.87 -8.20 -16.01
CA GLY A 26 -10.26 -8.07 -15.57
C GLY A 26 -10.46 -7.26 -14.28
N MET A 27 -9.40 -6.76 -13.64
CA MET A 27 -9.54 -5.99 -12.39
C MET A 27 -10.33 -4.70 -12.61
N GLY A 28 -11.33 -4.46 -11.75
CA GLY A 28 -12.17 -3.25 -11.76
C GLY A 28 -13.24 -3.21 -12.83
N ARG A 29 -13.31 -4.18 -13.78
CA ARG A 29 -14.32 -4.22 -14.85
C ARG A 29 -15.74 -4.24 -14.31
N ASP A 30 -16.02 -5.09 -13.33
CA ASP A 30 -17.33 -5.23 -12.71
C ASP A 30 -17.79 -3.92 -12.02
N PHE A 31 -16.88 -3.20 -11.39
CA PHE A 31 -17.16 -1.88 -10.81
C PHE A 31 -17.41 -0.80 -11.89
N HIS A 32 -16.60 -0.81 -12.95
CA HIS A 32 -16.80 0.06 -14.11
C HIS A 32 -18.18 -0.15 -14.74
N ASP A 33 -18.62 -1.40 -14.89
CA ASP A 33 -19.92 -1.74 -15.48
C ASP A 33 -21.07 -1.35 -14.54
N TRP A 34 -20.86 -1.47 -13.22
CA TRP A 34 -21.85 -1.23 -12.19
C TRP A 34 -22.08 0.25 -11.88
N SER A 35 -21.00 1.06 -11.77
CA SER A 35 -21.08 2.42 -11.22
C SER A 35 -20.58 3.49 -12.18
N PRO A 36 -21.37 4.57 -12.39
CA PRO A 36 -20.91 5.77 -13.10
C PRO A 36 -19.67 6.40 -12.44
N ALA A 37 -19.59 6.36 -11.10
CA ALA A 37 -18.44 6.91 -10.37
C ALA A 37 -17.14 6.17 -10.71
N ALA A 38 -17.18 4.84 -10.86
CA ALA A 38 -16.01 4.05 -11.29
C ALA A 38 -15.62 4.38 -12.74
N ARG A 39 -16.58 4.56 -13.66
CA ARG A 39 -16.29 4.95 -15.05
C ARG A 39 -15.50 6.25 -15.14
N LEU A 40 -15.96 7.27 -14.39
CA LEU A 40 -15.28 8.58 -14.35
C LEU A 40 -13.84 8.48 -13.86
N VAL A 41 -13.53 7.58 -12.92
CA VAL A 41 -12.15 7.35 -12.46
C VAL A 41 -11.27 6.81 -13.58
N PHE A 42 -11.76 5.81 -14.32
CA PHE A 42 -11.00 5.25 -15.45
C PHE A 42 -10.81 6.27 -16.58
N GLU A 43 -11.83 7.10 -16.85
CA GLU A 43 -11.77 8.17 -17.85
C GLU A 43 -10.73 9.22 -17.45
N GLU A 44 -10.84 9.79 -16.22
CA GLU A 44 -9.91 10.82 -15.72
C GLU A 44 -8.46 10.31 -15.71
N ALA A 45 -8.23 9.08 -15.24
CA ALA A 45 -6.91 8.51 -15.16
C ALA A 45 -6.31 8.22 -16.55
N SER A 46 -7.13 7.72 -17.48
CA SER A 46 -6.71 7.47 -18.86
C SER A 46 -6.33 8.77 -19.58
N ASP A 47 -7.17 9.81 -19.45
CA ASP A 47 -6.90 11.13 -20.02
C ASP A 47 -5.62 11.74 -19.44
N ALA A 48 -5.42 11.60 -18.12
CA ALA A 48 -4.23 12.12 -17.45
C ALA A 48 -2.93 11.51 -17.95
N LEU A 49 -2.95 10.24 -18.36
CA LEU A 49 -1.76 9.51 -18.84
C LEU A 49 -1.65 9.44 -20.38
N GLY A 50 -2.73 9.77 -21.11
CA GLY A 50 -2.82 9.45 -22.53
C GLY A 50 -2.72 7.95 -22.82
N LEU A 51 -3.26 7.12 -21.91
CA LEU A 51 -3.19 5.66 -21.95
C LEU A 51 -4.56 5.08 -21.66
N ASP A 52 -5.06 4.16 -22.49
CA ASP A 52 -6.31 3.46 -22.19
C ASP A 52 -6.11 2.46 -21.04
N LEU A 53 -6.38 2.95 -19.82
CA LEU A 53 -6.28 2.13 -18.61
C LEU A 53 -7.39 1.08 -18.49
N ARG A 54 -8.53 1.26 -19.19
CA ARG A 54 -9.57 0.22 -19.22
C ARG A 54 -9.06 -0.99 -19.97
N SER A 55 -8.53 -0.79 -21.19
CA SER A 55 -7.95 -1.89 -21.96
C SER A 55 -6.83 -2.58 -21.16
N LEU A 56 -5.90 -1.79 -20.60
CA LEU A 56 -4.80 -2.32 -19.79
C LEU A 56 -5.27 -3.15 -18.57
N CYS A 57 -6.33 -2.72 -17.87
CA CYS A 57 -6.82 -3.42 -16.68
C CYS A 57 -7.77 -4.58 -17.00
N PHE A 58 -8.55 -4.48 -18.09
CA PHE A 58 -9.66 -5.40 -18.35
C PHE A 58 -9.26 -6.59 -19.20
N GLU A 59 -8.18 -6.50 -19.94
CA GLU A 59 -7.74 -7.53 -20.88
C GLU A 59 -6.39 -8.12 -20.46
N GLU A 60 -6.00 -9.20 -21.10
CA GLU A 60 -4.64 -9.75 -20.95
C GLU A 60 -3.66 -8.78 -21.61
N ASP A 61 -2.77 -8.21 -20.82
CA ASP A 61 -1.76 -7.24 -21.28
C ASP A 61 -0.46 -7.45 -20.51
N GLU A 62 0.60 -7.83 -21.21
CA GLU A 62 1.92 -8.10 -20.61
C GLU A 62 2.49 -6.87 -19.86
N ARG A 63 2.07 -5.65 -20.22
CA ARG A 63 2.48 -4.42 -19.54
C ARG A 63 2.04 -4.38 -18.08
N LEU A 64 0.98 -5.11 -17.67
CA LEU A 64 0.62 -5.24 -16.26
C LEU A 64 1.71 -5.91 -15.41
N GLY A 65 2.64 -6.64 -16.01
CA GLY A 65 3.83 -7.18 -15.36
C GLY A 65 4.93 -6.15 -15.12
N LEU A 66 4.87 -4.98 -15.77
CA LEU A 66 5.85 -3.92 -15.65
C LEU A 66 5.44 -2.91 -14.60
N THR A 67 6.33 -2.60 -13.67
CA THR A 67 6.06 -1.70 -12.53
C THR A 67 5.54 -0.32 -12.96
N GLU A 68 6.07 0.22 -14.07
CA GLU A 68 5.63 1.48 -14.68
C GLU A 68 4.12 1.50 -14.99
N TYR A 69 3.58 0.37 -15.44
CA TYR A 69 2.16 0.26 -15.83
C TYR A 69 1.29 -0.32 -14.71
N ALA A 70 1.84 -1.24 -13.93
CA ALA A 70 1.11 -1.87 -12.82
C ALA A 70 0.69 -0.83 -11.77
N GLN A 71 1.56 0.11 -11.41
CA GLN A 71 1.24 1.09 -10.37
C GLN A 71 0.05 1.99 -10.74
N PRO A 72 0.00 2.69 -11.87
CA PRO A 72 -1.18 3.48 -12.23
C PRO A 72 -2.44 2.64 -12.48
N ALA A 73 -2.31 1.41 -12.98
CA ALA A 73 -3.42 0.50 -13.19
C ALA A 73 -4.08 0.07 -11.87
N ILE A 74 -3.28 -0.31 -10.87
CA ILE A 74 -3.76 -0.68 -9.53
C ILE A 74 -4.42 0.54 -8.86
N LEU A 75 -3.74 1.69 -8.81
CA LEU A 75 -4.27 2.91 -8.21
C LEU A 75 -5.62 3.29 -8.83
N THR A 76 -5.73 3.28 -10.16
CA THR A 76 -6.99 3.60 -10.87
C THR A 76 -8.09 2.62 -10.49
N THR A 77 -7.79 1.32 -10.44
CA THR A 77 -8.73 0.28 -10.05
C THR A 77 -9.20 0.47 -8.61
N GLU A 78 -8.29 0.68 -7.67
CA GLU A 78 -8.60 0.88 -6.24
C GLU A 78 -9.49 2.10 -6.03
N LEU A 79 -9.20 3.21 -6.70
CA LEU A 79 -10.02 4.44 -6.63
C LEU A 79 -11.38 4.26 -7.30
N ALA A 80 -11.47 3.53 -8.42
CA ALA A 80 -12.74 3.20 -9.06
C ALA A 80 -13.62 2.37 -8.12
N MET A 81 -13.05 1.37 -7.46
CA MET A 81 -13.73 0.54 -6.46
C MET A 81 -14.17 1.35 -5.24
N GLN A 82 -13.30 2.21 -4.72
CA GLN A 82 -13.58 3.05 -3.55
C GLN A 82 -14.67 4.07 -3.84
N ARG A 83 -14.60 4.81 -4.96
CA ARG A 83 -15.63 5.79 -5.33
C ARG A 83 -16.99 5.14 -5.63
N ALA A 84 -16.97 3.96 -6.26
CA ALA A 84 -18.19 3.18 -6.45
C ALA A 84 -18.77 2.71 -5.11
N ALA A 85 -17.97 2.21 -4.20
CA ALA A 85 -18.42 1.79 -2.87
C ALA A 85 -19.01 3.00 -2.08
N ALA A 86 -18.38 4.16 -2.16
CA ALA A 86 -18.92 5.36 -1.54
C ALA A 86 -20.27 5.79 -2.16
N ALA A 87 -20.37 5.80 -3.49
CA ALA A 87 -21.57 6.26 -4.21
C ALA A 87 -22.75 5.29 -4.10
N GLU A 88 -22.51 3.98 -4.24
CA GLU A 88 -23.59 2.99 -4.42
C GLU A 88 -23.98 2.29 -3.11
N VAL A 89 -23.06 2.21 -2.13
CA VAL A 89 -23.33 1.53 -0.86
C VAL A 89 -23.07 2.40 0.37
N GLY A 90 -22.75 3.68 0.19
CA GLY A 90 -22.62 4.65 1.27
C GLY A 90 -21.40 4.40 2.16
N LEU A 91 -20.30 3.82 1.62
CA LEU A 91 -19.09 3.63 2.40
C LEU A 91 -18.45 4.97 2.74
N GLU A 92 -18.39 5.28 4.03
CA GLU A 92 -17.67 6.42 4.58
C GLU A 92 -16.42 5.96 5.31
N ALA A 93 -15.34 6.75 5.20
CA ALA A 93 -14.09 6.49 5.89
C ALA A 93 -13.61 7.72 6.66
N SER A 94 -13.06 7.50 7.85
CA SER A 94 -12.50 8.56 8.71
C SER A 94 -11.00 8.70 8.56
N CYS A 95 -10.30 7.64 8.17
CA CYS A 95 -8.87 7.65 7.88
C CYS A 95 -8.50 6.54 6.89
N PHE A 96 -7.30 6.64 6.36
CA PHE A 96 -6.85 5.82 5.25
C PHE A 96 -5.44 5.31 5.49
N GLY A 97 -5.13 4.17 4.89
CA GLY A 97 -3.78 3.64 4.80
C GLY A 97 -3.58 2.86 3.52
N GLY A 98 -2.35 2.61 3.18
CA GLY A 98 -2.05 1.80 2.01
C GLY A 98 -0.63 1.27 2.04
N HIS A 99 -0.42 0.10 1.45
CA HIS A 99 0.86 -0.56 1.44
C HIS A 99 1.67 -0.16 0.22
N SER A 100 2.81 0.49 0.41
CA SER A 100 3.69 0.96 -0.66
C SER A 100 2.95 1.85 -1.68
N LEU A 101 2.57 1.31 -2.85
CA LEU A 101 1.74 1.99 -3.83
C LEU A 101 0.39 2.44 -3.25
N GLY A 102 -0.22 1.60 -2.43
CA GLY A 102 -1.52 1.88 -1.81
C GLY A 102 -1.55 3.16 -0.96
N GLU A 103 -0.40 3.67 -0.50
CA GLU A 103 -0.33 4.98 0.18
C GLU A 103 -0.76 6.13 -0.75
N TYR A 104 -0.45 6.05 -2.04
CA TYR A 104 -0.92 7.02 -3.04
C TYR A 104 -2.42 6.89 -3.31
N SER A 105 -2.95 5.68 -3.34
CA SER A 105 -4.40 5.44 -3.40
C SER A 105 -5.10 6.04 -2.16
N ALA A 106 -4.52 5.86 -0.98
CA ALA A 106 -5.01 6.44 0.26
C ALA A 106 -5.00 7.98 0.24
N LEU A 107 -3.93 8.61 -0.28
CA LEU A 107 -3.84 10.07 -0.43
C LEU A 107 -4.93 10.61 -1.38
N VAL A 108 -5.22 9.91 -2.48
CA VAL A 108 -6.32 10.31 -3.38
C VAL A 108 -7.68 10.09 -2.72
N ALA A 109 -7.90 8.97 -2.05
CA ALA A 109 -9.16 8.66 -1.37
C ALA A 109 -9.47 9.64 -0.25
N ALA A 110 -8.45 10.11 0.47
CA ALA A 110 -8.55 11.16 1.50
C ALA A 110 -8.79 12.56 0.93
N GLY A 111 -8.67 12.77 -0.39
CA GLY A 111 -8.70 14.10 -1.00
C GLY A 111 -7.40 14.88 -0.90
N ALA A 112 -6.32 14.27 -0.41
CA ALA A 112 -5.02 14.90 -0.25
C ALA A 112 -4.28 15.14 -1.58
N LEU A 113 -4.58 14.36 -2.63
CA LEU A 113 -3.95 14.47 -3.94
C LEU A 113 -4.99 14.22 -5.04
N PRO A 114 -5.10 15.08 -6.08
CA PRO A 114 -5.96 14.83 -7.22
C PRO A 114 -5.56 13.56 -7.98
N LEU A 115 -6.53 12.77 -8.45
CA LEU A 115 -6.30 11.52 -9.18
C LEU A 115 -5.37 11.71 -10.38
N ALA A 116 -5.62 12.73 -11.21
CA ALA A 116 -4.78 13.03 -12.38
C ALA A 116 -3.31 13.33 -12.04
N ALA A 117 -3.03 13.87 -10.85
CA ALA A 117 -1.66 14.07 -10.38
C ALA A 117 -1.06 12.75 -9.85
N ALA A 118 -1.83 11.99 -9.09
CA ALA A 118 -1.40 10.73 -8.51
C ALA A 118 -1.01 9.69 -9.58
N VAL A 119 -1.82 9.51 -10.62
CA VAL A 119 -1.51 8.53 -11.68
C VAL A 119 -0.24 8.86 -12.44
N ARG A 120 0.06 10.16 -12.65
CA ARG A 120 1.33 10.59 -13.25
C ARG A 120 2.52 10.32 -12.32
N LEU A 121 2.37 10.66 -11.03
CA LEU A 121 3.41 10.41 -10.02
C LEU A 121 3.72 8.92 -9.89
N VAL A 122 2.71 8.06 -9.76
CA VAL A 122 2.95 6.62 -9.56
C VAL A 122 3.45 5.94 -10.83
N ARG A 123 3.10 6.44 -12.02
CA ARG A 123 3.71 5.95 -13.27
C ARG A 123 5.20 6.25 -13.30
N GLU A 124 5.58 7.49 -12.98
CA GLU A 124 7.00 7.88 -12.94
C GLU A 124 7.74 7.16 -11.81
N ARG A 125 7.11 7.00 -10.63
CA ARG A 125 7.62 6.18 -9.53
C ARG A 125 7.92 4.76 -10.02
N GLY A 126 6.95 4.13 -10.68
CA GLY A 126 7.09 2.78 -11.21
C GLY A 126 8.21 2.65 -12.23
N ARG A 127 8.34 3.61 -13.15
CA ARG A 127 9.41 3.66 -14.14
C ARG A 127 10.79 3.79 -13.47
N LEU A 128 10.97 4.76 -12.59
CA LEU A 128 12.23 4.96 -11.88
C LEU A 128 12.62 3.74 -11.04
N MET A 129 11.67 3.15 -10.30
CA MET A 129 11.93 1.95 -9.50
C MET A 129 12.29 0.73 -10.37
N GLN A 130 11.66 0.56 -11.53
CA GLN A 130 11.97 -0.52 -12.47
C GLN A 130 13.36 -0.40 -13.08
N GLU A 131 13.81 0.85 -13.35
CA GLU A 131 15.09 1.15 -13.99
C GLU A 131 16.25 1.28 -13.00
N ALA A 132 15.98 1.37 -11.68
CA ALA A 132 16.98 1.64 -10.65
C ALA A 132 18.07 0.56 -10.56
N VAL A 133 17.71 -0.70 -10.77
CA VAL A 133 18.62 -1.84 -10.70
C VAL A 133 18.38 -2.74 -11.91
N PRO A 134 19.43 -3.18 -12.62
CA PRO A 134 19.29 -4.10 -13.74
C PRO A 134 18.54 -5.38 -13.34
N VAL A 135 17.65 -5.84 -14.21
CA VAL A 135 16.87 -7.07 -13.99
C VAL A 135 17.78 -8.25 -13.65
N GLY A 136 17.42 -9.01 -12.63
CA GLY A 136 18.17 -10.18 -12.15
C GLY A 136 19.34 -9.88 -11.23
N ARG A 137 19.69 -8.60 -10.98
CA ARG A 137 20.76 -8.24 -10.02
C ARG A 137 20.27 -8.12 -8.59
N GLY A 138 19.01 -7.78 -8.39
CA GLY A 138 18.38 -7.68 -7.08
C GLY A 138 17.07 -8.44 -7.02
N GLY A 139 16.55 -8.64 -5.82
CA GLY A 139 15.30 -9.35 -5.58
C GLY A 139 14.71 -9.04 -4.22
N MET A 140 13.59 -9.71 -3.93
CA MET A 140 12.93 -9.63 -2.64
C MET A 140 12.53 -11.02 -2.17
N THR A 141 12.64 -11.25 -0.86
CA THR A 141 12.29 -12.52 -0.22
C THR A 141 11.44 -12.26 1.02
N ALA A 142 10.25 -12.84 1.07
CA ALA A 142 9.44 -12.83 2.29
C ALA A 142 9.99 -13.87 3.28
N VAL A 143 10.19 -13.43 4.53
CA VAL A 143 10.50 -14.27 5.68
C VAL A 143 9.21 -14.41 6.48
N ILE A 144 8.73 -15.63 6.66
CA ILE A 144 7.46 -15.94 7.31
C ILE A 144 7.73 -16.92 8.44
N GLY A 145 7.32 -16.57 9.64
CA GLY A 145 7.49 -17.39 10.84
C GLY A 145 6.75 -16.80 12.02
N ASP A 146 6.61 -17.57 13.08
CA ASP A 146 5.95 -17.11 14.31
C ASP A 146 6.88 -16.15 15.06
N ASP A 147 6.38 -14.95 15.38
CA ASP A 147 7.06 -13.93 16.21
C ASP A 147 8.52 -13.63 15.79
N LEU A 148 8.69 -13.17 14.55
CA LEU A 148 10.00 -12.87 13.95
C LEU A 148 10.73 -11.76 14.72
N ASP A 149 11.88 -12.09 15.31
CA ASP A 149 12.76 -11.13 15.98
C ASP A 149 13.47 -10.23 14.94
N ARG A 150 13.00 -8.99 14.82
CA ARG A 150 13.57 -7.98 13.93
C ARG A 150 15.05 -7.70 14.24
N GLY A 151 15.43 -7.73 15.51
CA GLY A 151 16.83 -7.49 15.94
C GLY A 151 17.75 -8.61 15.47
N ALA A 152 17.34 -9.86 15.66
CA ALA A 152 18.08 -11.03 15.19
C ALA A 152 18.20 -11.04 13.65
N ILE A 153 17.11 -10.68 12.94
CA ILE A 153 17.16 -10.53 11.47
C ILE A 153 18.14 -9.44 11.07
N ALA A 154 18.06 -8.24 11.65
CA ALA A 154 18.96 -7.14 11.33
C ALA A 154 20.44 -7.52 11.59
N ALA A 155 20.73 -8.24 12.68
CA ALA A 155 22.07 -8.74 12.99
C ALA A 155 22.58 -9.73 11.93
N ALA A 156 21.72 -10.64 11.46
CA ALA A 156 22.07 -11.60 10.42
C ALA A 156 22.36 -10.95 9.06
N LEU A 157 21.79 -9.77 8.79
CA LEU A 157 22.01 -9.00 7.56
C LEU A 157 23.30 -8.16 7.59
N THR A 158 24.00 -8.08 8.72
CA THR A 158 25.20 -7.24 8.84
C THR A 158 26.27 -7.62 7.80
N GLY A 159 26.73 -6.61 7.05
CA GLY A 159 27.73 -6.76 5.99
C GLY A 159 27.20 -7.28 4.66
N LEU A 160 25.86 -7.38 4.49
CA LEU A 160 25.21 -7.71 3.24
C LEU A 160 24.52 -6.46 2.64
N GLU A 161 24.43 -6.38 1.33
CA GLU A 161 23.60 -5.39 0.64
C GLU A 161 22.14 -5.84 0.59
N VAL A 162 21.58 -6.12 1.77
CA VAL A 162 20.20 -6.54 2.02
C VAL A 162 19.64 -5.72 3.16
N ALA A 163 18.40 -5.29 3.02
CA ALA A 163 17.67 -4.56 4.04
C ALA A 163 16.29 -5.17 4.29
N ILE A 164 15.68 -4.84 5.44
CA ILE A 164 14.27 -5.13 5.70
C ILE A 164 13.45 -4.09 4.90
N ALA A 165 12.86 -4.54 3.80
CA ALA A 165 12.06 -3.72 2.90
C ALA A 165 10.64 -3.48 3.42
N ASN A 166 10.02 -4.50 4.04
CA ASN A 166 8.68 -4.38 4.61
C ASN A 166 8.62 -5.04 5.99
N GLU A 167 8.03 -4.33 6.93
CA GLU A 167 7.59 -4.85 8.23
C GLU A 167 6.06 -5.06 8.17
N ASN A 168 5.63 -6.21 7.63
CA ASN A 168 4.21 -6.45 7.36
C ASN A 168 3.43 -6.83 8.62
N SER A 169 4.02 -7.67 9.48
CA SER A 169 3.44 -8.10 10.75
C SER A 169 4.52 -8.72 11.64
N SER A 170 4.15 -9.22 12.83
CA SER A 170 5.04 -10.05 13.66
C SER A 170 5.42 -11.38 13.01
N GLU A 171 4.61 -11.84 12.04
CA GLU A 171 4.77 -13.13 11.37
C GLU A 171 5.36 -13.01 9.96
N GLN A 172 5.53 -11.78 9.42
CA GLN A 172 6.07 -11.57 8.07
C GLN A 172 6.88 -10.29 7.94
N LEU A 173 8.13 -10.46 7.51
CA LEU A 173 9.01 -9.40 7.02
C LEU A 173 9.36 -9.68 5.56
N VAL A 174 9.78 -8.65 4.81
CA VAL A 174 10.31 -8.82 3.47
C VAL A 174 11.71 -8.23 3.43
N LEU A 175 12.66 -9.02 2.91
CA LEU A 175 14.02 -8.60 2.64
C LEU A 175 14.15 -8.19 1.19
N ALA A 176 14.93 -7.14 0.91
CA ALA A 176 15.29 -6.72 -0.44
C ALA A 176 16.78 -6.38 -0.53
N GLY A 177 17.42 -6.76 -1.61
CA GLY A 177 18.85 -6.54 -1.80
C GLY A 177 19.40 -7.21 -3.05
N LEU A 178 20.73 -7.32 -3.13
CA LEU A 178 21.37 -8.08 -4.20
C LEU A 178 21.02 -9.57 -4.10
N ALA A 179 20.78 -10.22 -5.23
CA ALA A 179 20.36 -11.62 -5.28
C ALA A 179 21.34 -12.57 -4.56
N ALA A 180 22.63 -12.39 -4.77
CA ALA A 180 23.66 -13.18 -4.10
C ALA A 180 23.65 -13.00 -2.57
N ASP A 181 23.42 -11.78 -2.10
CA ASP A 181 23.38 -11.48 -0.67
C ASP A 181 22.07 -11.95 -0.02
N LEU A 182 20.97 -12.00 -0.76
CA LEU A 182 19.71 -12.62 -0.31
C LEU A 182 19.89 -14.13 -0.03
N ASP A 183 20.68 -14.84 -0.85
CA ASP A 183 20.99 -16.24 -0.61
C ASP A 183 21.81 -16.44 0.67
N VAL A 184 22.79 -15.56 0.90
CA VAL A 184 23.57 -15.56 2.15
C VAL A 184 22.67 -15.22 3.35
N ALA A 185 21.84 -14.21 3.22
CA ALA A 185 20.88 -13.81 4.26
C ALA A 185 19.94 -14.97 4.63
N ARG A 186 19.39 -15.67 3.62
CA ARG A 186 18.55 -16.85 3.84
C ARG A 186 19.29 -17.94 4.61
N SER A 187 20.55 -18.23 4.27
CA SER A 187 21.36 -19.24 4.96
C SER A 187 21.58 -18.87 6.43
N ARG A 188 21.99 -17.62 6.71
CA ARG A 188 22.20 -17.13 8.09
C ARG A 188 20.90 -17.14 8.90
N LEU A 189 19.79 -16.72 8.31
CA LEU A 189 18.49 -16.72 8.99
C LEU A 189 17.95 -18.13 9.23
N SER A 190 18.24 -19.09 8.34
CA SER A 190 17.91 -20.49 8.59
C SER A 190 18.66 -21.06 9.81
N GLU A 191 19.90 -20.61 10.06
CA GLU A 191 20.65 -20.98 11.27
C GLU A 191 20.06 -20.30 12.53
N VAL A 192 19.65 -19.01 12.41
CA VAL A 192 19.07 -18.23 13.52
C VAL A 192 17.74 -18.82 13.98
N PHE A 193 16.85 -19.15 13.04
CA PHE A 193 15.50 -19.64 13.38
C PHE A 193 15.42 -21.16 13.53
N GLY A 194 16.44 -21.90 13.12
CA GLY A 194 16.44 -23.35 13.14
C GLY A 194 15.52 -23.99 12.10
N GLU A 195 15.50 -25.31 12.06
CA GLU A 195 14.69 -26.09 11.11
C GLU A 195 13.19 -25.83 11.34
N GLY A 196 12.51 -25.31 10.31
CA GLY A 196 11.09 -25.02 10.36
C GLY A 196 10.70 -23.73 11.09
N GLY A 197 11.63 -22.97 11.70
CA GLY A 197 11.35 -21.73 12.42
C GLY A 197 11.00 -20.53 11.53
N ALA A 198 11.44 -20.56 10.26
CA ALA A 198 11.02 -19.57 9.26
C ALA A 198 10.94 -20.20 7.87
N ARG A 199 10.00 -19.69 7.05
CA ARG A 199 9.86 -20.02 5.63
C ARG A 199 10.26 -18.82 4.79
N PHE A 200 11.04 -19.07 3.73
CA PHE A 200 11.49 -18.08 2.78
C PHE A 200 10.74 -18.24 1.47
N VAL A 201 10.16 -17.16 0.97
CA VAL A 201 9.40 -17.12 -0.29
C VAL A 201 9.96 -16.01 -1.16
N GLU A 202 10.56 -16.37 -2.28
CA GLU A 202 11.00 -15.42 -3.28
C GLU A 202 9.79 -14.73 -3.91
N LEU A 203 9.85 -13.40 -4.06
CA LEU A 203 8.79 -12.61 -4.65
C LEU A 203 9.07 -12.37 -6.13
N GLU A 204 8.04 -12.50 -6.97
CA GLU A 204 8.10 -12.21 -8.39
C GLU A 204 8.10 -10.69 -8.64
N VAL A 205 9.24 -10.04 -8.41
CA VAL A 205 9.44 -8.61 -8.60
C VAL A 205 10.68 -8.34 -9.45
N SER A 206 10.69 -7.22 -10.17
CA SER A 206 11.76 -6.86 -11.09
C SER A 206 12.96 -6.19 -10.43
N ALA A 207 12.83 -5.73 -9.17
CA ALA A 207 13.85 -4.93 -8.49
C ALA A 207 13.75 -5.07 -6.94
N PRO A 208 14.83 -4.75 -6.21
CA PRO A 208 14.88 -4.81 -4.75
C PRO A 208 14.23 -3.55 -4.13
N PHE A 209 12.89 -3.43 -4.26
CA PHE A 209 12.14 -2.27 -3.79
C PHE A 209 12.34 -2.04 -2.29
N HIS A 210 12.21 -0.77 -1.86
CA HIS A 210 12.30 -0.38 -0.45
C HIS A 210 13.63 -0.79 0.22
N SER A 211 14.72 -0.75 -0.54
CA SER A 211 16.08 -0.99 -0.04
C SER A 211 17.01 0.18 -0.37
N PRO A 212 18.18 0.29 0.28
CA PRO A 212 19.17 1.31 -0.04
C PRO A 212 19.60 1.33 -1.52
N LEU A 213 19.44 0.23 -2.25
CA LEU A 213 19.71 0.16 -3.68
C LEU A 213 18.76 1.04 -4.52
N MET A 214 17.63 1.46 -3.95
CA MET A 214 16.70 2.42 -4.56
C MET A 214 17.06 3.89 -4.27
N ALA A 215 17.98 4.19 -3.35
CA ALA A 215 18.27 5.57 -2.94
C ALA A 215 18.74 6.47 -4.09
N GLY A 216 19.38 5.90 -5.11
CA GLY A 216 19.85 6.64 -6.29
C GLY A 216 18.74 7.33 -7.09
N ILE A 217 17.49 6.88 -6.99
CA ILE A 217 16.35 7.47 -7.72
C ILE A 217 15.55 8.48 -6.87
N GLU A 218 15.81 8.58 -5.56
CA GLU A 218 15.11 9.53 -4.67
C GLU A 218 15.16 10.98 -5.17
N PRO A 219 16.32 11.54 -5.61
CA PRO A 219 16.37 12.92 -6.08
C PRO A 219 15.49 13.17 -7.31
N ALA A 220 15.44 12.20 -8.23
CA ALA A 220 14.61 12.31 -9.43
C ALA A 220 13.12 12.25 -9.08
N PHE A 221 12.74 11.39 -8.13
CA PHE A 221 11.35 11.29 -7.68
C PHE A 221 10.95 12.48 -6.80
N ALA A 222 11.83 12.97 -5.93
CA ALA A 222 11.61 14.20 -5.15
C ALA A 222 11.28 15.40 -6.05
N ALA A 223 12.00 15.56 -7.17
CA ALA A 223 11.69 16.62 -8.14
C ALA A 223 10.25 16.50 -8.69
N ARG A 224 9.74 15.27 -8.94
CA ARG A 224 8.34 15.07 -9.36
C ARG A 224 7.32 15.38 -8.27
N LEU A 225 7.66 15.06 -7.03
CA LEU A 225 6.82 15.43 -5.88
C LEU A 225 6.79 16.95 -5.70
N ASP A 226 7.92 17.63 -5.87
CA ASP A 226 8.01 19.09 -5.81
C ASP A 226 7.19 19.77 -6.93
N ASP A 227 7.23 19.25 -8.16
CA ASP A 227 6.38 19.71 -9.26
C ASP A 227 4.86 19.58 -8.93
N ALA A 228 4.51 18.59 -8.11
CA ALA A 228 3.14 18.36 -7.67
C ALA A 228 2.81 19.03 -6.32
N ARG A 229 3.77 19.66 -5.64
CA ARG A 229 3.64 20.18 -4.25
C ARG A 229 2.41 21.04 -4.05
N GLY A 230 2.14 21.98 -4.95
CA GLY A 230 0.98 22.88 -4.86
C GLY A 230 -0.39 22.20 -5.07
N ARG A 231 -0.41 20.91 -5.33
CA ARG A 231 -1.64 20.10 -5.52
C ARG A 231 -1.99 19.27 -4.28
N PHE A 232 -1.07 19.17 -3.30
CA PHE A 232 -1.35 18.45 -2.07
C PHE A 232 -2.19 19.30 -1.11
N ASP A 233 -3.25 18.68 -0.58
CA ASP A 233 -3.95 19.15 0.62
C ASP A 233 -3.32 18.45 1.82
N VAL A 234 -2.48 19.19 2.56
CA VAL A 234 -1.74 18.65 3.71
C VAL A 234 -2.64 18.33 4.91
N ALA A 235 -3.79 19.01 5.03
CA ALA A 235 -4.75 18.70 6.08
C ALA A 235 -5.40 17.33 5.83
N CYS A 236 -5.80 17.07 4.58
CA CYS A 236 -6.32 15.77 4.16
C CYS A 236 -5.23 14.67 4.22
N ALA A 237 -3.96 14.99 3.94
CA ALA A 237 -2.87 14.04 4.10
C ALA A 237 -2.71 13.56 5.56
N GLY A 238 -3.04 14.39 6.54
CA GLY A 238 -3.09 14.03 7.97
C GLY A 238 -4.11 12.94 8.32
N LEU A 239 -4.96 12.52 7.38
CA LEU A 239 -5.86 11.38 7.50
C LEU A 239 -5.26 10.07 6.95
N VAL A 240 -4.04 10.10 6.42
CA VAL A 240 -3.39 8.98 5.75
C VAL A 240 -2.14 8.55 6.53
N THR A 241 -1.93 7.25 6.70
CA THR A 241 -0.71 6.72 7.30
C THR A 241 0.45 6.70 6.31
N SER A 242 1.64 7.10 6.78
CA SER A 242 2.88 7.08 6.03
C SER A 242 3.63 5.76 6.24
N ASN A 243 3.99 5.10 5.16
CA ASN A 243 4.78 3.87 5.24
C ASN A 243 6.20 4.13 5.77
N PHE A 244 6.75 5.31 5.53
CA PHE A 244 8.10 5.66 5.98
C PHE A 244 8.15 5.93 7.48
N THR A 245 7.19 6.70 8.02
CA THR A 245 7.17 7.04 9.45
C THR A 245 6.50 5.99 10.32
N GLY A 246 5.56 5.22 9.77
CA GLY A 246 4.73 4.24 10.49
C GLY A 246 3.51 4.84 11.19
N GLY A 247 3.33 6.18 11.15
CA GLY A 247 2.19 6.91 11.70
C GLY A 247 1.46 7.71 10.64
N PHE A 248 0.54 8.59 11.05
CA PHE A 248 -0.12 9.50 10.11
C PHE A 248 0.85 10.55 9.59
N HIS A 249 0.65 11.00 8.34
CA HIS A 249 1.41 12.13 7.80
C HIS A 249 1.24 13.38 8.66
N ALA A 250 2.31 14.15 8.78
CA ALA A 250 2.22 15.49 9.35
C ALA A 250 1.43 16.41 8.38
N SER A 251 0.69 17.38 8.94
CA SER A 251 0.03 18.43 8.16
C SER A 251 1.03 19.49 7.72
N ASP A 252 2.10 19.06 7.05
CA ASP A 252 3.23 19.87 6.59
C ASP A 252 3.71 19.37 5.23
N GLY A 253 3.83 20.26 4.27
CA GLY A 253 4.14 19.92 2.88
C GLY A 253 5.57 19.40 2.69
N ASP A 254 6.55 19.93 3.44
CA ASP A 254 7.93 19.49 3.35
C ASP A 254 8.09 18.09 3.95
N ALA A 255 7.48 17.88 5.12
CA ALA A 255 7.45 16.57 5.76
C ALA A 255 6.74 15.51 4.92
N LEU A 256 5.65 15.88 4.23
CA LEU A 256 4.92 14.97 3.31
C LEU A 256 5.81 14.56 2.13
N VAL A 257 6.44 15.51 1.46
CA VAL A 257 7.33 15.26 0.32
C VAL A 257 8.56 14.46 0.76
N ASP A 258 9.18 14.77 1.91
CA ASP A 258 10.29 13.99 2.45
C ASP A 258 9.88 12.52 2.73
N ALA A 259 8.73 12.32 3.38
CA ALA A 259 8.23 10.99 3.70
C ALA A 259 7.94 10.15 2.44
N LEU A 260 7.31 10.74 1.42
CA LEU A 260 7.03 10.06 0.14
C LEU A 260 8.31 9.80 -0.66
N THR A 261 9.30 10.69 -0.59
CA THR A 261 10.61 10.48 -1.21
C THR A 261 11.33 9.31 -0.55
N ARG A 262 11.45 9.33 0.77
CA ARG A 262 12.13 8.28 1.54
C ARG A 262 11.40 6.94 1.56
N GLN A 263 10.11 6.92 1.23
CA GLN A 263 9.37 5.68 1.03
C GLN A 263 9.98 4.84 -0.11
N ILE A 264 10.67 5.45 -1.07
CA ILE A 264 11.30 4.76 -2.21
C ILE A 264 12.34 3.73 -1.77
N SER A 265 13.24 4.13 -0.88
CA SER A 265 14.35 3.29 -0.41
C SER A 265 14.20 2.82 1.05
N GLY A 266 13.23 3.38 1.76
CA GLY A 266 12.97 3.10 3.17
C GLY A 266 12.01 1.94 3.39
N THR A 267 12.11 1.33 4.56
CA THR A 267 11.25 0.24 5.02
C THR A 267 9.77 0.68 5.05
N VAL A 268 8.89 -0.11 4.46
CA VAL A 268 7.44 -0.01 4.61
C VAL A 268 7.06 -0.51 6.01
N ARG A 269 6.72 0.39 6.92
CA ARG A 269 6.37 0.11 8.31
C ARG A 269 4.87 -0.21 8.44
N TRP A 270 4.43 -1.26 7.74
CA TRP A 270 3.01 -1.58 7.67
C TRP A 270 2.41 -1.99 9.01
N ARG A 271 3.17 -2.73 9.83
CA ARG A 271 2.73 -3.07 11.19
C ARG A 271 2.38 -1.81 12.00
N SER A 272 3.27 -0.82 12.02
CA SER A 272 3.01 0.45 12.71
C SER A 272 1.83 1.22 12.09
N ASN A 273 1.67 1.17 10.76
CA ASN A 273 0.50 1.77 10.10
C ASN A 273 -0.81 1.11 10.56
N MET A 274 -0.85 -0.22 10.68
CA MET A 274 -2.04 -0.92 11.20
C MET A 274 -2.37 -0.48 12.64
N GLU A 275 -1.36 -0.39 13.51
CA GLU A 275 -1.51 0.07 14.89
C GLU A 275 -2.07 1.50 14.93
N ALA A 276 -1.50 2.43 14.16
CA ALA A 276 -1.95 3.82 14.07
C ALA A 276 -3.40 3.95 13.55
N LEU A 277 -3.78 3.14 12.53
CA LEU A 277 -5.16 3.13 12.02
C LEU A 277 -6.15 2.70 13.09
N LEU A 278 -5.80 1.68 13.90
CA LEU A 278 -6.67 1.15 14.97
C LEU A 278 -6.81 2.11 16.17
N GLU A 279 -5.91 3.08 16.33
CA GLU A 279 -6.08 4.16 17.30
C GLU A 279 -7.21 5.12 16.92
N ARG A 280 -7.51 5.26 15.60
CA ARG A 280 -8.52 6.19 15.07
C ARG A 280 -9.78 5.52 14.53
N SER A 281 -9.80 4.20 14.40
CA SER A 281 -10.95 3.48 13.84
C SER A 281 -11.19 2.14 14.55
N ASN A 282 -12.43 1.71 14.51
CA ASN A 282 -12.87 0.43 15.08
C ASN A 282 -13.26 -0.60 14.01
N GLU A 283 -13.26 -0.20 12.75
CA GLU A 283 -13.52 -1.05 11.60
C GLU A 283 -12.48 -0.81 10.51
N VAL A 284 -12.03 -1.87 9.84
CA VAL A 284 -11.09 -1.79 8.71
C VAL A 284 -11.72 -2.45 7.49
N VAL A 285 -11.70 -1.71 6.37
CA VAL A 285 -12.15 -2.18 5.06
C VAL A 285 -10.97 -2.13 4.08
N GLU A 286 -10.57 -3.27 3.55
CA GLU A 286 -9.57 -3.37 2.50
C GLU A 286 -10.25 -3.30 1.14
N ILE A 287 -9.80 -2.40 0.25
CA ILE A 287 -10.35 -2.21 -1.10
C ILE A 287 -9.26 -2.39 -2.13
N GLY A 288 -9.46 -3.32 -3.06
CA GLY A 288 -8.51 -3.53 -4.15
C GLY A 288 -8.76 -4.81 -4.94
N PRO A 289 -7.95 -5.03 -6.01
CA PRO A 289 -8.10 -6.24 -6.84
C PRO A 289 -7.79 -7.54 -6.08
N GLY A 290 -7.04 -7.44 -4.97
CA GLY A 290 -6.74 -8.53 -4.04
C GLY A 290 -7.04 -8.13 -2.60
N ARG A 291 -6.67 -9.00 -1.64
CA ARG A 291 -6.88 -8.77 -0.21
C ARG A 291 -5.72 -9.26 0.67
N PRO A 292 -4.48 -8.91 0.36
CA PRO A 292 -3.31 -9.40 1.10
C PRO A 292 -3.23 -8.78 2.51
N LEU A 293 -3.71 -7.54 2.72
CA LEU A 293 -3.57 -6.82 3.98
C LEU A 293 -4.41 -7.45 5.10
N ARG A 294 -5.54 -8.07 4.74
CA ARG A 294 -6.37 -8.81 5.69
C ARG A 294 -5.58 -9.85 6.49
N ALA A 295 -4.60 -10.50 5.85
CA ALA A 295 -3.77 -11.50 6.53
C ALA A 295 -2.89 -10.86 7.61
N PHE A 296 -2.35 -9.67 7.35
CA PHE A 296 -1.53 -8.94 8.31
C PHE A 296 -2.34 -8.45 9.52
N PHE A 297 -3.53 -7.88 9.29
CA PHE A 297 -4.42 -7.49 10.38
C PHE A 297 -4.86 -8.68 11.26
N LYS A 298 -4.99 -9.87 10.67
CA LYS A 298 -5.31 -11.08 11.42
C LYS A 298 -4.26 -11.41 12.48
N THR A 299 -2.96 -11.14 12.23
CA THR A 299 -1.87 -11.40 13.20
C THR A 299 -1.98 -10.57 14.48
N ILE A 300 -2.71 -9.46 14.42
CA ILE A 300 -3.02 -8.60 15.57
C ILE A 300 -4.48 -8.73 16.04
N GLY A 301 -5.16 -9.81 15.66
CA GLY A 301 -6.51 -10.15 16.11
C GLY A 301 -7.64 -9.31 15.50
N VAL A 302 -7.38 -8.58 14.40
CA VAL A 302 -8.36 -7.70 13.74
C VAL A 302 -8.98 -8.37 12.53
N ALA A 303 -10.32 -8.39 12.49
CA ALA A 303 -11.07 -8.84 11.32
C ALA A 303 -11.23 -7.70 10.31
N VAL A 304 -10.79 -7.91 9.08
CA VAL A 304 -10.89 -6.93 7.98
C VAL A 304 -11.99 -7.37 7.02
N LYS A 305 -12.91 -6.47 6.70
CA LYS A 305 -13.84 -6.62 5.59
C LYS A 305 -13.11 -6.28 4.30
N SER A 306 -13.32 -7.06 3.24
CA SER A 306 -12.60 -6.82 1.97
C SER A 306 -13.59 -6.63 0.83
N ILE A 307 -13.40 -5.57 0.05
CA ILE A 307 -14.13 -5.26 -1.19
C ILE A 307 -13.16 -5.60 -2.33
N THR A 308 -13.46 -6.71 -3.04
CA THR A 308 -12.67 -7.19 -4.18
C THR A 308 -13.49 -7.32 -5.46
N ASP A 309 -14.81 -7.21 -5.33
CA ASP A 309 -15.81 -7.28 -6.38
C ASP A 309 -17.13 -6.59 -5.94
N VAL A 310 -18.04 -6.35 -6.87
CA VAL A 310 -19.35 -5.71 -6.61
C VAL A 310 -20.19 -6.48 -5.60
N ARG A 311 -20.08 -7.83 -5.54
CA ARG A 311 -20.82 -8.64 -4.58
C ARG A 311 -20.35 -8.39 -3.15
N SER A 312 -19.03 -8.27 -2.95
CA SER A 312 -18.46 -7.95 -1.64
C SER A 312 -18.82 -6.54 -1.19
N ALA A 313 -18.85 -5.55 -2.09
CA ALA A 313 -19.31 -4.19 -1.82
C ALA A 313 -20.79 -4.16 -1.39
N THR A 314 -21.68 -4.79 -2.15
CA THR A 314 -23.12 -4.84 -1.82
C THR A 314 -23.44 -5.62 -0.56
N ARG A 315 -22.62 -6.62 -0.19
CA ARG A 315 -22.75 -7.35 1.08
C ARG A 315 -22.45 -6.47 2.28
N LEU A 316 -21.46 -5.57 2.17
CA LEU A 316 -21.12 -4.63 3.22
C LEU A 316 -22.32 -3.73 3.60
N ALA A 317 -23.07 -3.25 2.59
CA ALA A 317 -24.27 -2.41 2.80
C ALA A 317 -25.42 -3.14 3.50
N ARG A 318 -25.55 -4.48 3.29
CA ARG A 318 -26.69 -5.25 3.82
C ARG A 318 -26.54 -5.64 5.29
N HIS A 319 -25.33 -5.57 5.84
CA HIS A 319 -25.02 -5.96 7.21
C HIS A 319 -24.18 -4.88 7.91
N PRO A 320 -24.76 -3.69 8.21
CA PRO A 320 -24.08 -2.80 9.13
C PRO A 320 -24.03 -3.50 10.49
N GLU A 321 -22.84 -3.94 10.95
CA GLU A 321 -22.71 -4.49 12.29
C GLU A 321 -23.04 -3.40 13.31
N PRO A 322 -23.89 -3.71 14.34
CA PRO A 322 -24.10 -2.78 15.44
C PRO A 322 -22.76 -2.55 16.15
N ALA A 323 -22.46 -1.29 16.48
CA ALA A 323 -21.26 -0.91 17.21
C ALA A 323 -21.08 -1.82 18.44
N ARG A 324 -20.02 -2.62 18.47
CA ARG A 324 -19.70 -3.45 19.63
C ARG A 324 -19.30 -2.51 20.77
N ALA A 325 -20.16 -2.41 21.79
CA ALA A 325 -19.79 -1.81 23.06
C ALA A 325 -18.59 -2.59 23.62
N ARG A 326 -17.43 -1.94 23.76
CA ARG A 326 -16.32 -2.51 24.50
C ARG A 326 -16.80 -2.64 25.95
N GLY A 327 -17.02 -3.89 26.40
CA GLY A 327 -17.26 -4.17 27.80
C GLY A 327 -16.06 -3.69 28.60
N VAL A 328 -16.34 -2.72 29.49
CA VAL A 328 -15.42 -2.33 30.56
C VAL A 328 -15.38 -3.53 31.52
N ALA A 329 -14.25 -4.18 31.62
CA ALA A 329 -13.92 -5.12 32.67
C ALA A 329 -12.68 -4.60 33.41
#